data_5e07d80aeecb1810f11fd9efe3cd3028
#
_entry.id   5e07d80aeecb1810f11fd9efe3cd3028
#
_cell.length_a   1.000
_cell.length_b   1.000
_cell.length_c   1.000
_cell.angle_alpha   90.00
_cell.angle_beta   90.00
_cell.angle_gamma   90.00
#
_symmetry.space_group_name_H-M   'P 1'
#
loop_
_entity.id
_entity.type
_entity.pdbx_description
1 polymer ?
#
loop_
_entity_poly.entity_id
_entity_poly.type
_entity_poly.pdbx_seq_one_letter_code
_entity_poly.pdbx_strand_id
1 'polypeptide(L)'
;MDDAELIPKDCMSNLSVDSLIFAMDEGRLKILLVKYNQGLAAGKWGLIGHWVKWDEDIESAAYRVVNTTTGVKDFHLDQLSAFGNVNRYPIRRIVTVAYYALVRLEETQIIRGENTHEIQWFDVRNLPELIFDHKDIIESCLEHFKYKVRHEPIGFSLLPEKFTLLQLQELYEAMLEVTLDKPNFRRKINKMNLLIDCKEKQKGVAHRAASLYRFDINVYEKLREFGFSFEY
;
A
#
# COMPACT_ATOMS: atom_id res chain seq x y z
N MET A 1 -7.51 -1.19 -33.19
CA MET A 1 -7.48 -2.55 -32.58
C MET A 1 -8.66 -2.62 -31.62
N ASP A 2 -9.54 -3.55 -31.81
CA ASP A 2 -10.69 -3.72 -30.90
C ASP A 2 -10.13 -4.21 -29.54
N ASP A 3 -10.49 -3.54 -28.44
CA ASP A 3 -10.01 -3.88 -27.09
C ASP A 3 -10.47 -5.30 -26.64
N ALA A 4 -11.44 -5.86 -27.36
CA ALA A 4 -11.84 -7.25 -27.20
C ALA A 4 -10.73 -8.25 -27.54
N GLU A 5 -9.80 -7.87 -28.43
CA GLU A 5 -8.64 -8.70 -28.82
C GLU A 5 -7.51 -8.66 -27.78
N LEU A 6 -7.57 -7.70 -26.82
CA LEU A 6 -6.53 -7.51 -25.79
C LEU A 6 -6.81 -8.30 -24.50
N ILE A 7 -7.99 -8.89 -24.35
CA ILE A 7 -8.31 -9.74 -23.21
C ILE A 7 -7.89 -11.18 -23.53
N PRO A 8 -7.01 -11.77 -22.72
CA PRO A 8 -6.68 -13.17 -22.89
C PRO A 8 -7.92 -14.06 -22.83
N LYS A 9 -8.00 -15.09 -23.68
CA LYS A 9 -9.15 -15.99 -23.78
C LYS A 9 -9.43 -16.77 -22.49
N ASP A 10 -8.41 -16.92 -21.64
CA ASP A 10 -8.49 -17.57 -20.34
C ASP A 10 -8.96 -16.62 -19.21
N CYS A 11 -9.30 -15.35 -19.55
CA CYS A 11 -9.71 -14.34 -18.59
C CYS A 11 -11.18 -13.94 -18.73
N MET A 12 -11.78 -13.52 -17.60
CA MET A 12 -13.09 -12.87 -17.56
C MET A 12 -13.00 -11.48 -18.17
N SER A 13 -13.93 -11.15 -19.06
CA SER A 13 -13.91 -9.89 -19.80
C SER A 13 -14.46 -8.68 -19.04
N ASN A 14 -15.06 -8.89 -17.87
CA ASN A 14 -15.75 -7.87 -17.09
C ASN A 14 -15.33 -7.82 -15.62
N LEU A 15 -14.33 -8.62 -15.23
CA LEU A 15 -13.77 -8.65 -13.88
C LEU A 15 -12.25 -8.48 -13.90
N SER A 16 -11.75 -7.54 -13.12
CA SER A 16 -10.32 -7.27 -12.94
C SER A 16 -9.97 -7.15 -11.47
N VAL A 17 -8.68 -7.16 -11.18
CA VAL A 17 -8.11 -6.75 -9.90
C VAL A 17 -7.18 -5.57 -10.12
N ASP A 18 -7.14 -4.65 -9.16
CA ASP A 18 -6.19 -3.54 -9.10
C ASP A 18 -5.50 -3.57 -7.73
N SER A 19 -4.17 -3.58 -7.72
CA SER A 19 -3.37 -3.69 -6.50
C SER A 19 -2.57 -2.41 -6.26
N LEU A 20 -2.67 -1.91 -5.02
CA LEU A 20 -2.02 -0.72 -4.53
C LEU A 20 -0.89 -1.13 -3.58
N ILE A 21 0.35 -0.95 -3.97
CA ILE A 21 1.50 -1.28 -3.13
C ILE A 21 2.09 0.00 -2.58
N PHE A 22 2.10 0.13 -1.25
CA PHE A 22 2.60 1.32 -0.56
C PHE A 22 3.87 1.01 0.23
N ALA A 23 4.76 2.00 0.31
CA ALA A 23 5.95 1.97 1.15
C ALA A 23 6.22 3.35 1.75
N MET A 24 6.97 3.39 2.86
CA MET A 24 7.51 4.65 3.39
C MET A 24 8.92 4.90 2.86
N ASP A 25 9.19 6.12 2.43
CA ASP A 25 10.49 6.58 1.98
C ASP A 25 10.73 8.02 2.47
N GLU A 26 11.77 8.22 3.28
CA GLU A 26 12.14 9.53 3.84
C GLU A 26 10.95 10.32 4.44
N GLY A 27 10.12 9.66 5.25
CA GLY A 27 8.94 10.25 5.90
C GLY A 27 7.76 10.52 4.94
N ARG A 28 7.77 9.96 3.73
CA ARG A 28 6.73 10.13 2.72
C ARG A 28 6.10 8.80 2.37
N LEU A 29 4.78 8.79 2.25
CA LEU A 29 4.06 7.62 1.72
C LEU A 29 4.19 7.59 0.20
N LYS A 30 4.71 6.48 -0.32
CA LYS A 30 4.89 6.22 -1.74
C LYS A 30 3.94 5.13 -2.18
N ILE A 31 3.54 5.19 -3.45
CA ILE A 31 2.79 4.13 -4.14
C ILE A 31 3.57 3.66 -5.36
N LEU A 32 3.53 2.36 -5.60
CA LEU A 32 4.13 1.74 -6.77
C LEU A 32 3.15 1.80 -7.93
N LEU A 33 3.53 2.45 -9.02
CA LEU A 33 2.75 2.53 -10.25
C LEU A 33 3.49 1.90 -11.41
N VAL A 34 2.71 1.46 -12.39
CA VAL A 34 3.19 0.86 -13.63
C VAL A 34 2.80 1.72 -14.83
N LYS A 35 3.69 1.78 -15.81
CA LYS A 35 3.40 2.38 -17.11
C LYS A 35 3.03 1.29 -18.09
N TYR A 36 1.82 1.33 -18.56
CA TYR A 36 1.29 0.32 -19.46
C TYR A 36 1.93 0.42 -20.86
N ASN A 37 2.12 -0.71 -21.52
CA ASN A 37 2.69 -0.77 -22.88
C ASN A 37 1.67 -1.13 -23.97
N GLN A 38 0.42 -1.46 -23.57
CA GLN A 38 -0.61 -1.96 -24.50
C GLN A 38 -1.99 -1.35 -24.21
N GLY A 39 -2.90 -1.49 -25.17
CA GLY A 39 -4.30 -1.12 -25.07
C GLY A 39 -4.54 0.39 -24.95
N LEU A 40 -5.69 0.77 -24.42
CA LEU A 40 -6.08 2.16 -24.15
C LEU A 40 -5.19 2.88 -23.12
N ALA A 41 -4.49 2.10 -22.31
CA ALA A 41 -3.59 2.57 -21.27
C ALA A 41 -2.14 2.77 -21.77
N ALA A 42 -1.83 2.44 -23.03
CA ALA A 42 -0.46 2.49 -23.55
C ALA A 42 0.21 3.86 -23.32
N GLY A 43 1.41 3.84 -22.73
CA GLY A 43 2.18 5.04 -22.40
C GLY A 43 1.72 5.80 -21.16
N LYS A 44 0.68 5.35 -20.46
CA LYS A 44 0.11 6.01 -19.28
C LYS A 44 0.40 5.24 -18.00
N TRP A 45 0.40 5.95 -16.88
CA TRP A 45 0.56 5.39 -15.54
C TRP A 45 -0.74 4.86 -14.96
N GLY A 46 -0.66 3.80 -14.16
CA GLY A 46 -1.81 3.24 -13.45
C GLY A 46 -1.40 2.29 -12.34
N LEU A 47 -2.39 1.72 -11.68
CA LEU A 47 -2.23 0.68 -10.66
C LEU A 47 -1.74 -0.62 -11.30
N ILE A 48 -1.25 -1.53 -10.47
CA ILE A 48 -0.88 -2.89 -10.88
C ILE A 48 -2.18 -3.68 -11.02
N GLY A 49 -2.69 -3.81 -12.24
CA GLY A 49 -3.98 -4.42 -12.49
C GLY A 49 -3.97 -5.38 -13.68
N HIS A 50 -4.86 -6.37 -13.65
CA HIS A 50 -5.10 -7.30 -14.74
C HIS A 50 -6.44 -8.02 -14.58
N TRP A 51 -6.83 -8.74 -15.62
CA TRP A 51 -8.03 -9.56 -15.66
C TRP A 51 -7.92 -10.78 -14.73
N VAL A 52 -9.05 -11.19 -14.15
CA VAL A 52 -9.19 -12.44 -13.39
C VAL A 52 -9.35 -13.59 -14.39
N LYS A 53 -8.64 -14.70 -14.21
CA LYS A 53 -8.79 -15.90 -15.03
C LYS A 53 -10.02 -16.71 -14.62
N TRP A 54 -10.45 -17.59 -15.52
CA TRP A 54 -11.61 -18.45 -15.27
C TRP A 54 -11.38 -19.54 -14.22
N ASP A 55 -10.11 -19.88 -13.99
CA ASP A 55 -9.66 -21.00 -13.13
C ASP A 55 -8.99 -20.55 -11.82
N GLU A 56 -9.12 -19.27 -11.45
CA GLU A 56 -8.57 -18.72 -10.21
C GLU A 56 -9.61 -17.90 -9.43
N ASP A 57 -9.46 -17.83 -8.10
CA ASP A 57 -10.20 -16.90 -7.29
C ASP A 57 -9.62 -15.47 -7.37
N ILE A 58 -10.39 -14.48 -6.89
CA ILE A 58 -10.04 -13.07 -7.03
C ILE A 58 -8.76 -12.71 -6.24
N GLU A 59 -8.58 -13.31 -5.06
CA GLU A 59 -7.40 -13.08 -4.23
C GLU A 59 -6.15 -13.67 -4.90
N SER A 60 -6.23 -14.89 -5.40
CA SER A 60 -5.15 -15.53 -6.19
C SER A 60 -4.79 -14.71 -7.42
N ALA A 61 -5.78 -14.13 -8.11
CA ALA A 61 -5.56 -13.22 -9.23
C ALA A 61 -4.75 -12.00 -8.80
N ALA A 62 -5.08 -11.36 -7.66
CA ALA A 62 -4.36 -10.20 -7.16
C ALA A 62 -2.89 -10.53 -6.85
N TYR A 63 -2.62 -11.63 -6.14
CA TYR A 63 -1.25 -12.11 -5.89
C TYR A 63 -0.48 -12.42 -7.18
N ARG A 64 -1.10 -13.13 -8.12
CA ARG A 64 -0.51 -13.44 -9.42
C ARG A 64 -0.13 -12.17 -10.17
N VAL A 65 -1.05 -11.21 -10.24
CA VAL A 65 -0.85 -9.96 -10.98
C VAL A 65 0.30 -9.16 -10.38
N VAL A 66 0.36 -9.00 -9.07
CA VAL A 66 1.49 -8.31 -8.42
C VAL A 66 2.79 -9.05 -8.69
N ASN A 67 2.82 -10.37 -8.45
CA ASN A 67 4.03 -11.16 -8.65
C ASN A 67 4.54 -11.11 -10.10
N THR A 68 3.67 -11.32 -11.10
CA THR A 68 4.08 -11.32 -12.51
C THR A 68 4.48 -9.94 -13.01
N THR A 69 3.95 -8.87 -12.43
CA THR A 69 4.24 -7.49 -12.83
C THR A 69 5.50 -6.94 -12.17
N THR A 70 5.73 -7.27 -10.90
CA THR A 70 6.77 -6.63 -10.06
C THR A 70 7.83 -7.59 -9.54
N GLY A 71 7.60 -8.90 -9.66
CA GLY A 71 8.48 -9.93 -9.07
C GLY A 71 8.40 -10.05 -7.53
N VAL A 72 7.63 -9.19 -6.86
CA VAL A 72 7.48 -9.21 -5.39
C VAL A 72 6.67 -10.45 -4.99
N LYS A 73 7.13 -11.20 -3.97
CA LYS A 73 6.52 -12.47 -3.53
C LYS A 73 6.09 -12.47 -2.06
N ASP A 74 6.89 -11.85 -1.21
CA ASP A 74 6.68 -11.90 0.25
C ASP A 74 5.95 -10.64 0.71
N PHE A 75 4.63 -10.62 0.54
CA PHE A 75 3.76 -9.52 0.96
C PHE A 75 2.37 -10.04 1.30
N HIS A 76 1.63 -9.28 2.07
CA HIS A 76 0.23 -9.55 2.37
C HIS A 76 -0.66 -8.56 1.65
N LEU A 77 -1.71 -9.06 1.00
CA LEU A 77 -2.75 -8.26 0.35
C LEU A 77 -4.01 -8.26 1.23
N ASP A 78 -4.46 -7.08 1.59
CA ASP A 78 -5.79 -6.86 2.15
C ASP A 78 -6.75 -6.37 1.04
N GLN A 79 -7.97 -6.90 1.03
CA GLN A 79 -8.99 -6.40 0.12
C GLN A 79 -9.48 -5.02 0.58
N LEU A 80 -9.48 -4.05 -0.34
CA LEU A 80 -10.02 -2.72 -0.09
C LEU A 80 -11.53 -2.69 -0.33
N SER A 81 -11.94 -2.75 -1.59
CA SER A 81 -13.34 -2.68 -2.03
C SER A 81 -13.48 -3.05 -3.50
N ALA A 82 -14.72 -3.20 -3.95
CA ALA A 82 -15.05 -3.33 -5.36
C ALA A 82 -15.43 -1.96 -5.96
N PHE A 83 -14.88 -1.64 -7.13
CA PHE A 83 -15.15 -0.42 -7.89
C PHE A 83 -15.87 -0.78 -9.17
N GLY A 84 -17.08 -0.28 -9.30
CA GLY A 84 -17.97 -0.68 -10.39
C GLY A 84 -18.78 0.48 -10.97
N ASN A 85 -18.22 1.71 -11.02
CA ASN A 85 -18.87 2.81 -11.73
C ASN A 85 -19.08 2.42 -13.19
N VAL A 86 -20.25 2.75 -13.76
CA VAL A 86 -20.59 2.36 -15.13
C VAL A 86 -19.66 2.97 -16.17
N ASN A 87 -19.05 4.10 -15.87
CA ASN A 87 -18.15 4.85 -16.74
C ASN A 87 -16.68 4.67 -16.41
N ARG A 88 -16.32 3.75 -15.46
CA ARG A 88 -14.92 3.58 -15.06
C ARG A 88 -13.98 3.13 -16.19
N TYR A 89 -14.53 2.43 -17.17
CA TYR A 89 -13.81 1.99 -18.36
C TYR A 89 -14.59 2.38 -19.62
N PRO A 90 -13.95 3.01 -20.63
CA PRO A 90 -14.69 3.74 -21.69
C PRO A 90 -15.46 2.87 -22.66
N ILE A 91 -15.08 1.62 -22.87
CA ILE A 91 -15.63 0.79 -23.97
C ILE A 91 -16.43 -0.42 -23.52
N ARG A 92 -16.42 -0.74 -22.22
CA ARG A 92 -17.21 -1.86 -21.68
C ARG A 92 -17.46 -1.74 -20.20
N ARG A 93 -18.41 -2.53 -19.72
CA ARG A 93 -18.70 -2.66 -18.29
C ARG A 93 -17.65 -3.54 -17.61
N ILE A 94 -16.90 -2.97 -16.68
CA ILE A 94 -15.89 -3.67 -15.87
C ILE A 94 -16.15 -3.37 -14.39
N VAL A 95 -15.98 -4.39 -13.57
CA VAL A 95 -15.86 -4.25 -12.12
C VAL A 95 -14.42 -4.66 -11.75
N THR A 96 -13.77 -3.88 -10.93
CA THR A 96 -12.49 -4.28 -10.34
C THR A 96 -12.63 -4.49 -8.84
N VAL A 97 -11.89 -5.45 -8.30
CA VAL A 97 -11.68 -5.60 -6.87
C VAL A 97 -10.29 -5.08 -6.55
N ALA A 98 -10.25 -4.03 -5.74
CA ALA A 98 -8.98 -3.42 -5.33
C ALA A 98 -8.43 -4.09 -4.08
N TYR A 99 -7.11 -4.32 -4.08
CA TYR A 99 -6.31 -4.83 -2.97
C TYR A 99 -5.20 -3.85 -2.64
N TYR A 100 -4.72 -3.86 -1.40
CA TYR A 100 -3.54 -3.08 -1.04
C TYR A 100 -2.54 -3.91 -0.23
N ALA A 101 -1.27 -3.53 -0.33
CA ALA A 101 -0.20 -4.03 0.51
C ALA A 101 0.63 -2.88 1.07
N LEU A 102 1.10 -3.05 2.31
CA LEU A 102 2.05 -2.18 2.97
C LEU A 102 3.39 -2.91 3.06
N VAL A 103 4.41 -2.42 2.36
CA VAL A 103 5.70 -3.10 2.26
C VAL A 103 6.84 -2.21 2.75
N ARG A 104 7.94 -2.82 3.18
CA ARG A 104 9.18 -2.10 3.48
C ARG A 104 9.96 -1.90 2.20
N LEU A 105 10.28 -0.65 1.89
CA LEU A 105 10.97 -0.30 0.65
C LEU A 105 12.32 -1.03 0.52
N GLU A 106 13.07 -1.12 1.62
CA GLU A 106 14.41 -1.73 1.63
C GLU A 106 14.37 -3.25 1.43
N GLU A 107 13.25 -3.90 1.77
CA GLU A 107 13.06 -5.35 1.63
C GLU A 107 12.39 -5.72 0.30
N THR A 108 11.90 -4.72 -0.44
CA THR A 108 11.11 -4.95 -1.65
C THR A 108 11.97 -4.79 -2.90
N GLN A 109 12.41 -5.92 -3.44
CA GLN A 109 13.10 -5.96 -4.73
C GLN A 109 12.08 -5.99 -5.87
N ILE A 110 12.06 -4.93 -6.70
CA ILE A 110 11.17 -4.85 -7.86
C ILE A 110 11.91 -5.33 -9.09
N ILE A 111 11.34 -6.35 -9.75
CA ILE A 111 11.81 -6.88 -11.03
C ILE A 111 10.69 -6.65 -12.04
N ARG A 112 10.94 -5.81 -13.03
CA ARG A 112 9.95 -5.49 -14.06
C ARG A 112 9.52 -6.74 -14.83
N GLY A 113 8.20 -6.99 -14.84
CA GLY A 113 7.59 -8.07 -15.62
C GLY A 113 7.45 -7.74 -17.14
N GLU A 114 7.06 -8.75 -17.92
CA GLU A 114 7.03 -8.68 -19.40
C GLU A 114 6.02 -7.67 -19.96
N ASN A 115 4.89 -7.47 -19.30
CA ASN A 115 3.78 -6.62 -19.79
C ASN A 115 3.86 -5.16 -19.32
N THR A 116 4.99 -4.75 -18.73
CA THR A 116 5.15 -3.44 -18.11
C THR A 116 6.28 -2.67 -18.78
N HIS A 117 6.02 -1.43 -19.20
CA HIS A 117 7.04 -0.59 -19.80
C HIS A 117 7.99 -0.01 -18.74
N GLU A 118 7.44 0.46 -17.64
CA GLU A 118 8.16 1.11 -16.55
C GLU A 118 7.42 0.87 -15.21
N ILE A 119 8.16 0.75 -14.12
CA ILE A 119 7.63 0.65 -12.75
C ILE A 119 8.36 1.68 -11.90
N GLN A 120 7.62 2.49 -11.15
CA GLN A 120 8.21 3.55 -10.34
C GLN A 120 7.40 3.83 -9.08
N TRP A 121 8.12 4.21 -8.01
CA TRP A 121 7.53 4.74 -6.78
C TRP A 121 7.21 6.22 -6.92
N PHE A 122 5.98 6.61 -6.61
CA PHE A 122 5.51 8.00 -6.60
C PHE A 122 5.09 8.42 -5.20
N ASP A 123 5.35 9.67 -4.83
CA ASP A 123 4.76 10.28 -3.64
C ASP A 123 3.25 10.38 -3.85
N VAL A 124 2.43 9.85 -2.90
CA VAL A 124 0.97 9.85 -3.02
C VAL A 124 0.38 11.26 -3.17
N ARG A 125 1.11 12.30 -2.75
CA ARG A 125 0.72 13.71 -2.88
C ARG A 125 1.10 14.33 -4.23
N ASN A 126 1.90 13.64 -5.04
CA ASN A 126 2.36 14.12 -6.33
C ASN A 126 2.32 13.00 -7.37
N LEU A 127 1.11 12.54 -7.65
CA LEU A 127 0.86 11.47 -8.62
C LEU A 127 0.93 12.01 -10.05
N PRO A 128 1.41 11.21 -11.01
CA PRO A 128 1.26 11.52 -12.44
C PRO A 128 -0.21 11.45 -12.87
N GLU A 129 -0.49 11.84 -14.12
CA GLU A 129 -1.79 11.56 -14.72
C GLU A 129 -2.02 10.04 -14.78
N LEU A 130 -3.12 9.58 -14.16
CA LEU A 130 -3.48 8.17 -14.07
C LEU A 130 -4.58 7.81 -15.06
N ILE A 131 -4.56 6.54 -15.50
CA ILE A 131 -5.62 5.99 -16.36
C ILE A 131 -6.91 5.78 -15.56
N PHE A 132 -8.02 5.81 -16.29
CA PHE A 132 -9.36 5.47 -15.81
C PHE A 132 -9.73 6.13 -14.47
N ASP A 133 -10.25 5.34 -13.54
CA ASP A 133 -10.60 5.73 -12.17
C ASP A 133 -9.52 5.38 -11.13
N HIS A 134 -8.28 5.11 -11.55
CA HIS A 134 -7.22 4.68 -10.64
C HIS A 134 -6.90 5.73 -9.57
N LYS A 135 -7.08 7.02 -9.88
CA LYS A 135 -6.95 8.09 -8.89
C LYS A 135 -7.98 7.96 -7.78
N ASP A 136 -9.25 7.71 -8.13
CA ASP A 136 -10.34 7.56 -7.17
C ASP A 136 -10.13 6.33 -6.27
N ILE A 137 -9.57 5.24 -6.83
CA ILE A 137 -9.20 4.03 -6.08
C ILE A 137 -8.10 4.36 -5.05
N ILE A 138 -7.06 5.11 -5.44
CA ILE A 138 -5.98 5.53 -4.54
C ILE A 138 -6.55 6.42 -3.42
N GLU A 139 -7.35 7.43 -3.75
CA GLU A 139 -7.97 8.32 -2.78
C GLU A 139 -8.84 7.55 -1.78
N SER A 140 -9.63 6.59 -2.26
CA SER A 140 -10.43 5.69 -1.40
C SER A 140 -9.55 4.87 -0.45
N CYS A 141 -8.39 4.38 -0.92
CA CYS A 141 -7.45 3.64 -0.10
C CYS A 141 -6.79 4.53 0.97
N LEU A 142 -6.41 5.77 0.62
CA LEU A 142 -5.84 6.72 1.58
C LEU A 142 -6.85 7.09 2.67
N GLU A 143 -8.11 7.28 2.34
CA GLU A 143 -9.17 7.49 3.33
C GLU A 143 -9.37 6.24 4.24
N HIS A 144 -9.31 5.03 3.66
CA HIS A 144 -9.32 3.79 4.43
C HIS A 144 -8.14 3.73 5.41
N PHE A 145 -6.93 4.15 5.00
CA PHE A 145 -5.76 4.22 5.88
C PHE A 145 -5.93 5.22 7.01
N LYS A 146 -6.52 6.40 6.76
CA LYS A 146 -6.82 7.38 7.81
C LYS A 146 -7.73 6.82 8.89
N TYR A 147 -8.68 5.98 8.51
CA TYR A 147 -9.51 5.27 9.48
C TYR A 147 -8.70 4.17 10.20
N LYS A 148 -8.05 3.30 9.45
CA LYS A 148 -7.34 2.15 10.00
C LYS A 148 -6.21 2.54 10.96
N VAL A 149 -5.37 3.51 10.60
CA VAL A 149 -4.23 3.90 11.43
C VAL A 149 -4.63 4.49 12.79
N ARG A 150 -5.87 4.97 12.91
CA ARG A 150 -6.42 5.43 14.19
C ARG A 150 -6.90 4.30 15.09
N HIS A 151 -7.26 3.16 14.52
CA HIS A 151 -7.91 2.05 15.24
C HIS A 151 -7.07 0.78 15.25
N GLU A 152 -6.13 0.63 14.34
CA GLU A 152 -5.30 -0.54 14.17
C GLU A 152 -3.82 -0.15 13.97
N PRO A 153 -2.86 -0.96 14.40
CA PRO A 153 -1.43 -0.68 14.24
C PRO A 153 -0.91 -1.03 12.84
N ILE A 154 -1.70 -0.80 11.79
CA ILE A 154 -1.34 -1.21 10.42
C ILE A 154 -0.06 -0.56 9.90
N GLY A 155 0.24 0.66 10.35
CA GLY A 155 1.39 1.41 9.88
C GLY A 155 2.74 0.81 10.30
N PHE A 156 2.78 -0.05 11.32
CA PHE A 156 4.05 -0.64 11.78
C PHE A 156 4.69 -1.58 10.74
N SER A 157 3.90 -2.14 9.82
CA SER A 157 4.43 -2.93 8.69
C SER A 157 5.26 -2.12 7.70
N LEU A 158 5.05 -0.80 7.64
CA LEU A 158 5.81 0.13 6.81
C LEU A 158 7.15 0.56 7.43
N LEU A 159 7.35 0.31 8.71
CA LEU A 159 8.57 0.69 9.43
C LEU A 159 9.58 -0.45 9.42
N PRO A 160 10.89 -0.13 9.52
CA PRO A 160 11.90 -1.13 9.82
C PRO A 160 11.56 -1.87 11.11
N GLU A 161 12.10 -3.08 11.30
CA GLU A 161 11.89 -3.85 12.54
C GLU A 161 12.25 -3.05 13.80
N LYS A 162 13.31 -2.25 13.72
CA LYS A 162 13.72 -1.28 14.75
C LYS A 162 13.62 0.13 14.18
N PHE A 163 12.82 0.95 14.80
CA PHE A 163 12.53 2.31 14.35
C PHE A 163 12.68 3.34 15.48
N THR A 164 12.80 4.59 15.11
CA THR A 164 12.79 5.73 16.04
C THR A 164 11.36 6.27 16.23
N LEU A 165 11.11 6.95 17.35
CA LEU A 165 9.82 7.65 17.54
C LEU A 165 9.58 8.76 16.50
N LEU A 166 10.64 9.25 15.85
CA LEU A 166 10.51 10.22 14.75
C LEU A 166 9.93 9.52 13.51
N GLN A 167 10.51 8.40 13.10
CA GLN A 167 9.99 7.62 11.97
C GLN A 167 8.53 7.19 12.19
N LEU A 168 8.17 6.79 13.41
CA LEU A 168 6.79 6.48 13.75
C LEU A 168 5.89 7.71 13.64
N GLN A 169 6.33 8.89 14.11
CA GLN A 169 5.59 10.14 13.97
C GLN A 169 5.38 10.51 12.49
N GLU A 170 6.45 10.48 11.70
CA GLU A 170 6.42 10.77 10.26
C GLU A 170 5.46 9.83 9.51
N LEU A 171 5.42 8.55 9.88
CA LEU A 171 4.44 7.60 9.37
C LEU A 171 3.00 8.04 9.65
N TYR A 172 2.69 8.39 10.93
CA TYR A 172 1.35 8.84 11.28
C TYR A 172 0.97 10.16 10.59
N GLU A 173 1.91 11.09 10.49
CA GLU A 173 1.73 12.35 9.78
C GLU A 173 1.46 12.14 8.29
N ALA A 174 2.20 11.21 7.66
CA ALA A 174 2.01 10.86 6.25
C ALA A 174 0.66 10.17 5.99
N MET A 175 0.25 9.22 6.85
CA MET A 175 -1.02 8.48 6.69
C MET A 175 -2.25 9.31 7.03
N LEU A 176 -2.15 10.21 8.01
CA LEU A 176 -3.24 11.09 8.44
C LEU A 176 -3.30 12.41 7.67
N GLU A 177 -2.26 12.75 6.92
CA GLU A 177 -2.09 14.05 6.23
C GLU A 177 -2.17 15.25 7.18
N VAL A 178 -1.58 15.11 8.37
CA VAL A 178 -1.57 16.15 9.42
C VAL A 178 -0.18 16.34 9.98
N THR A 179 0.06 17.49 10.62
CA THR A 179 1.25 17.70 11.44
C THR A 179 0.91 17.42 12.89
N LEU A 180 1.69 16.58 13.57
CA LEU A 180 1.46 16.17 14.94
C LEU A 180 2.40 16.89 15.91
N ASP A 181 1.85 17.34 17.03
CA ASP A 181 2.66 17.88 18.12
C ASP A 181 3.53 16.79 18.74
N LYS A 182 4.84 16.93 18.62
CA LYS A 182 5.83 15.92 19.00
C LYS A 182 5.74 15.46 20.47
N PRO A 183 5.62 16.36 21.48
CA PRO A 183 5.44 15.96 22.87
C PRO A 183 4.16 15.17 23.11
N ASN A 184 3.03 15.61 22.54
CA ASN A 184 1.75 14.94 22.70
C ASN A 184 1.74 13.57 22.03
N PHE A 185 2.27 13.47 20.80
CA PHE A 185 2.43 12.21 20.10
C PHE A 185 3.20 11.18 20.94
N ARG A 186 4.40 11.56 21.42
CA ARG A 186 5.24 10.68 22.22
C ARG A 186 4.57 10.24 23.52
N ARG A 187 3.87 11.17 24.21
CA ARG A 187 3.14 10.84 25.43
C ARG A 187 2.04 9.83 25.15
N LYS A 188 1.28 9.99 24.06
CA LYS A 188 0.19 9.10 23.68
C LYS A 188 0.69 7.70 23.30
N ILE A 189 1.70 7.61 22.43
CA ILE A 189 2.30 6.34 22.03
C ILE A 189 2.90 5.59 23.24
N ASN A 190 3.64 6.28 24.12
CA ASN A 190 4.21 5.64 25.30
C ASN A 190 3.13 5.14 26.27
N LYS A 191 1.99 5.85 26.40
CA LYS A 191 0.87 5.41 27.24
C LYS A 191 0.23 4.10 26.77
N MET A 192 0.30 3.79 25.49
CA MET A 192 -0.25 2.55 24.94
C MET A 192 0.56 1.31 25.35
N ASN A 193 1.82 1.47 25.77
CA ASN A 193 2.74 0.40 26.17
C ASN A 193 2.94 -0.68 25.10
N LEU A 194 2.84 -0.31 23.83
CA LEU A 194 2.98 -1.20 22.66
C LEU A 194 4.39 -1.19 22.06
N LEU A 195 5.31 -0.41 22.64
CA LEU A 195 6.67 -0.30 22.16
C LEU A 195 7.67 -0.91 23.17
N ILE A 196 8.57 -1.73 22.65
CA ILE A 196 9.71 -2.26 23.37
C ILE A 196 10.91 -1.36 23.08
N ASP A 197 11.51 -0.77 24.12
CA ASP A 197 12.80 -0.09 24.01
C ASP A 197 13.91 -1.13 23.78
N CYS A 198 14.53 -1.11 22.60
CA CYS A 198 15.59 -2.04 22.22
C CYS A 198 16.90 -1.82 22.99
N LYS A 199 17.01 -0.75 23.81
CA LYS A 199 18.26 -0.31 24.46
C LYS A 199 19.41 -0.04 23.48
N GLU A 200 19.06 0.21 22.23
CA GLU A 200 19.97 0.52 21.14
C GLU A 200 19.73 1.95 20.63
N LYS A 201 20.73 2.49 19.95
CA LYS A 201 20.63 3.80 19.31
C LYS A 201 20.89 3.69 17.82
N GLN A 202 20.29 4.60 17.09
CA GLN A 202 20.52 4.76 15.66
C GLN A 202 22.02 4.95 15.37
N LYS A 203 22.53 4.29 14.32
CA LYS A 203 23.94 4.38 13.88
C LYS A 203 24.03 5.16 12.58
N GLY A 204 25.22 5.72 12.31
CA GLY A 204 25.50 6.37 11.02
C GLY A 204 24.84 7.73 10.82
N VAL A 205 24.38 8.40 11.89
CA VAL A 205 23.72 9.72 11.81
C VAL A 205 24.65 10.85 12.29
N ALA A 206 24.59 11.99 11.62
CA ALA A 206 25.40 13.19 11.93
C ALA A 206 24.90 13.97 13.16
N HIS A 207 23.67 13.69 13.62
CA HIS A 207 23.02 14.32 14.77
C HIS A 207 22.99 13.38 15.97
N ARG A 208 22.45 13.84 17.11
CA ARG A 208 22.31 13.01 18.33
C ARG A 208 21.49 11.75 18.01
N ALA A 209 22.13 10.58 18.17
CA ALA A 209 21.54 9.28 17.90
C ALA A 209 20.26 9.04 18.72
N ALA A 210 19.16 8.76 18.04
CA ALA A 210 17.87 8.46 18.64
C ALA A 210 17.84 7.02 19.19
N SER A 211 17.01 6.78 20.22
CA SER A 211 16.72 5.43 20.71
C SER A 211 15.86 4.66 19.71
N LEU A 212 16.12 3.36 19.61
CA LEU A 212 15.39 2.44 18.75
C LEU A 212 14.34 1.66 19.54
N TYR A 213 13.20 1.49 18.94
CA TYR A 213 12.05 0.77 19.46
C TYR A 213 11.58 -0.28 18.45
N ARG A 214 10.88 -1.30 18.93
CA ARG A 214 10.12 -2.24 18.09
C ARG A 214 8.69 -2.34 18.59
N PHE A 215 7.77 -2.71 17.71
CA PHE A 215 6.38 -2.95 18.05
C PHE A 215 6.23 -4.29 18.77
N ASP A 216 5.45 -4.34 19.85
CA ASP A 216 5.14 -5.57 20.59
C ASP A 216 3.81 -6.14 20.12
N ILE A 217 3.85 -6.95 19.07
CA ILE A 217 2.68 -7.60 18.50
C ILE A 217 1.99 -8.52 19.53
N ASN A 218 2.76 -9.21 20.39
CA ASN A 218 2.19 -10.14 21.35
C ASN A 218 1.39 -9.43 22.45
N VAL A 219 1.86 -8.25 22.86
CA VAL A 219 1.11 -7.40 23.80
C VAL A 219 -0.13 -6.84 23.13
N TYR A 220 -0.03 -6.36 21.88
CA TYR A 220 -1.16 -5.87 21.13
C TYR A 220 -2.27 -6.93 20.96
N GLU A 221 -1.91 -8.14 20.53
CA GLU A 221 -2.88 -9.25 20.33
C GLU A 221 -3.61 -9.59 21.62
N LYS A 222 -2.90 -9.71 22.73
CA LYS A 222 -3.52 -9.94 24.05
C LYS A 222 -4.48 -8.81 24.43
N LEU A 223 -4.05 -7.55 24.29
CA LEU A 223 -4.91 -6.41 24.62
C LEU A 223 -6.15 -6.35 23.74
N ARG A 224 -6.04 -6.71 22.46
CA ARG A 224 -7.16 -6.78 21.52
C ARG A 224 -8.22 -7.82 21.96
N GLU A 225 -7.80 -8.97 22.46
CA GLU A 225 -8.70 -10.00 23.00
C GLU A 225 -9.54 -9.48 24.19
N PHE A 226 -9.01 -8.52 24.95
CA PHE A 226 -9.71 -7.86 26.05
C PHE A 226 -10.44 -6.56 25.63
N GLY A 227 -10.65 -6.33 24.34
CA GLY A 227 -11.39 -5.17 23.84
C GLY A 227 -10.56 -3.88 23.73
N PHE A 228 -9.23 -3.97 23.72
CA PHE A 228 -8.39 -2.81 23.50
C PHE A 228 -8.61 -2.25 22.10
N SER A 229 -8.89 -0.96 22.00
CA SER A 229 -8.91 -0.20 20.75
C SER A 229 -7.64 0.64 20.65
N PHE A 230 -7.00 0.56 19.48
CA PHE A 230 -5.84 1.39 19.17
C PHE A 230 -6.35 2.79 18.82
N GLU A 231 -6.58 3.63 19.84
CA GLU A 231 -7.09 4.99 19.66
C GLU A 231 -5.94 5.98 19.50
N TYR A 232 -5.73 6.40 18.28
CA TYR A 232 -4.80 7.50 18.01
C TYR A 232 -5.50 8.77 17.54
#